data_a1f345bc2a3d5965c028f2d39978a5aa
#
_entry.id   a1f345bc2a3d5965c028f2d39978a5aa
#
_cell.length_a   1.000
_cell.length_b   1.000
_cell.length_c   1.000
_cell.angle_alpha   90.00
_cell.angle_beta   90.00
_cell.angle_gamma   90.00
#
_symmetry.space_group_name_H-M   'P 1'
#
loop_
_entity.id
_entity.type
_entity.pdbx_description
1 polymer ?
#
loop_
_entity_poly.entity_id
_entity_poly.type
_entity_poly.pdbx_seq_one_letter_code
_entity_poly.pdbx_strand_id
1 'polypeptide(L)'
;MRITRDFDVAEECVQDAFAKALASWSQQGIPANPGAWLTTVARRRAIDLGRRRDVAIRSQRLLITDAEMFDREPTAAIEDDRLRLIFTCCHPSLATDTQVALALRMLCGLSTAEVAKAFLVKESAMAARLTRAKKKIAIARIPYRVPERAELRTRIDAVLLVVHLLFTTGHTSPVGEELSQVDLVERSLDLARMLHSLLPDDGEVTGLLALILLTDSRRGSRVGTEGEFLALADQDRSTWHRDSIDEGLVLIGDALRRGRPGPFSLMAAIAAVHSSAPHWDETDWSEIVGLYDLLIDTWPSPVVALNRAVALSFAEGPDAGLRALDELSAEPQLSAYPYLAAARANCLLRLERMSEARDAFAEAAMLTENNVERSYLLSRIEELDERMRVPHDGRHQ
;
A
#
# COMPACT_ATOMS: atom_id res chain seq x y z
N MET A 1 18.48 -15.94 -0.05
CA MET A 1 18.86 -15.20 1.18
C MET A 1 19.35 -16.12 2.31
N ARG A 2 18.63 -17.16 2.73
CA ARG A 2 19.11 -18.09 3.80
C ARG A 2 20.52 -18.65 3.57
N ILE A 3 20.83 -19.03 2.33
CA ILE A 3 22.09 -19.68 1.95
C ILE A 3 23.16 -18.65 1.58
N THR A 4 22.78 -17.66 0.77
CA THR A 4 23.72 -16.69 0.21
C THR A 4 24.09 -15.58 1.19
N ARG A 5 23.19 -15.20 2.09
CA ARG A 5 23.27 -14.02 2.97
C ARG A 5 23.62 -12.72 2.23
N ASP A 6 23.39 -12.73 0.92
CA ASP A 6 23.69 -11.64 0.00
C ASP A 6 22.53 -11.53 -1.01
N PHE A 7 21.96 -10.32 -1.13
CA PHE A 7 20.79 -10.07 -1.98
C PHE A 7 21.13 -10.26 -3.46
N ASP A 8 22.28 -9.76 -3.90
CA ASP A 8 22.65 -9.80 -5.31
C ASP A 8 22.92 -11.25 -5.76
N VAL A 9 23.60 -12.04 -4.93
CA VAL A 9 23.82 -13.47 -5.19
C VAL A 9 22.52 -14.26 -5.13
N ALA A 10 21.60 -13.92 -4.23
CA ALA A 10 20.29 -14.56 -4.18
C ALA A 10 19.45 -14.27 -5.43
N GLU A 11 19.46 -13.00 -5.89
CA GLU A 11 18.76 -12.57 -7.09
C GLU A 11 19.35 -13.25 -8.35
N GLU A 12 20.67 -13.32 -8.49
CA GLU A 12 21.35 -14.07 -9.55
C GLU A 12 20.91 -15.53 -9.61
N CYS A 13 20.87 -16.21 -8.44
CA CYS A 13 20.42 -17.61 -8.37
C CYS A 13 18.96 -17.80 -8.82
N VAL A 14 18.09 -16.83 -8.52
CA VAL A 14 16.69 -16.86 -8.93
C VAL A 14 16.59 -16.61 -10.44
N GLN A 15 17.30 -15.64 -10.99
CA GLN A 15 17.33 -15.38 -12.43
C GLN A 15 17.87 -16.59 -13.22
N ASP A 16 18.93 -17.25 -12.74
CA ASP A 16 19.44 -18.49 -13.33
C ASP A 16 18.38 -19.59 -13.32
N ALA A 17 17.55 -19.68 -12.26
CA ALA A 17 16.46 -20.64 -12.17
C ALA A 17 15.37 -20.36 -13.21
N PHE A 18 14.98 -19.10 -13.39
CA PHE A 18 14.02 -18.71 -14.42
C PHE A 18 14.56 -18.96 -15.84
N ALA A 19 15.82 -18.62 -16.11
CA ALA A 19 16.44 -18.92 -17.40
C ALA A 19 16.42 -20.42 -17.72
N LYS A 20 16.70 -21.27 -16.74
CA LYS A 20 16.58 -22.73 -16.87
C LYS A 20 15.13 -23.20 -17.07
N ALA A 21 14.17 -22.57 -16.39
CA ALA A 21 12.76 -22.87 -16.58
C ALA A 21 12.34 -22.60 -18.01
N LEU A 22 12.65 -21.42 -18.57
CA LEU A 22 12.36 -21.08 -19.95
C LEU A 22 12.92 -22.10 -20.94
N ALA A 23 14.15 -22.55 -20.73
CA ALA A 23 14.78 -23.56 -21.60
C ALA A 23 14.21 -24.97 -21.43
N SER A 24 13.84 -25.37 -20.21
CA SER A 24 13.36 -26.71 -19.90
C SER A 24 11.87 -26.89 -20.15
N TRP A 25 11.05 -25.93 -19.73
CA TRP A 25 9.58 -26.02 -19.79
C TRP A 25 9.04 -25.93 -21.22
N SER A 26 9.76 -25.25 -22.12
CA SER A 26 9.43 -25.23 -23.55
C SER A 26 9.49 -26.62 -24.19
N GLN A 27 10.32 -27.53 -23.65
CA GLN A 27 10.52 -28.88 -24.19
C GLN A 27 9.81 -29.96 -23.38
N GLN A 28 9.76 -29.82 -22.06
CA GLN A 28 9.27 -30.85 -21.12
C GLN A 28 7.90 -30.54 -20.53
N GLY A 29 7.34 -29.36 -20.83
CA GLY A 29 6.11 -28.85 -20.21
C GLY A 29 6.35 -28.25 -18.82
N ILE A 30 5.35 -27.51 -18.35
CA ILE A 30 5.36 -26.86 -17.01
C ILE A 30 5.13 -27.94 -15.95
N PRO A 31 5.99 -28.04 -14.91
CA PRO A 31 5.80 -29.02 -13.84
C PRO A 31 4.56 -28.74 -13.00
N ALA A 32 4.03 -29.77 -12.33
CA ALA A 32 2.83 -29.66 -11.48
C ALA A 32 2.97 -28.60 -10.36
N ASN A 33 4.20 -28.35 -9.89
CA ASN A 33 4.50 -27.28 -8.93
C ASN A 33 5.70 -26.45 -9.42
N PRO A 34 5.43 -25.42 -10.26
CA PRO A 34 6.48 -24.57 -10.84
C PRO A 34 7.30 -23.82 -9.79
N GLY A 35 6.66 -23.34 -8.71
CA GLY A 35 7.33 -22.60 -7.64
C GLY A 35 8.33 -23.47 -6.87
N ALA A 36 7.96 -24.70 -6.55
CA ALA A 36 8.86 -25.65 -5.88
C ALA A 36 10.06 -26.00 -6.77
N TRP A 37 9.85 -26.16 -8.09
CA TRP A 37 10.92 -26.43 -9.04
C TRP A 37 11.93 -25.25 -9.10
N LEU A 38 11.43 -24.01 -9.28
CA LEU A 38 12.25 -22.80 -9.29
C LEU A 38 13.07 -22.65 -7.99
N THR A 39 12.41 -22.83 -6.85
CA THR A 39 13.05 -22.77 -5.53
C THR A 39 14.18 -23.82 -5.41
N THR A 40 13.94 -25.03 -5.88
CA THR A 40 14.94 -26.13 -5.83
C THR A 40 16.14 -25.80 -6.72
N VAL A 41 15.91 -25.28 -7.93
CA VAL A 41 16.99 -24.92 -8.87
C VAL A 41 17.82 -23.75 -8.34
N ALA A 42 17.16 -22.69 -7.87
CA ALA A 42 17.84 -21.53 -7.27
C ALA A 42 18.66 -21.91 -6.04
N ARG A 43 18.11 -22.78 -5.18
CA ARG A 43 18.81 -23.31 -4.00
C ARG A 43 20.05 -24.13 -4.35
N ARG A 44 19.96 -25.04 -5.33
CA ARG A 44 21.13 -25.79 -5.83
C ARG A 44 22.21 -24.85 -6.34
N ARG A 45 21.82 -23.84 -7.11
CA ARG A 45 22.76 -22.83 -7.62
C ARG A 45 23.44 -22.04 -6.50
N ALA A 46 22.69 -21.63 -5.46
CA ALA A 46 23.24 -20.94 -4.30
C ALA A 46 24.26 -21.79 -3.53
N ILE A 47 23.99 -23.10 -3.36
CA ILE A 47 24.92 -24.03 -2.73
C ILE A 47 26.20 -24.19 -3.56
N ASP A 48 26.06 -24.31 -4.89
CA ASP A 48 27.22 -24.47 -5.78
C ASP A 48 28.11 -23.20 -5.79
N LEU A 49 27.51 -22.02 -5.77
CA LEU A 49 28.25 -20.75 -5.63
C LEU A 49 28.91 -20.63 -4.25
N GLY A 50 28.23 -21.04 -3.18
CA GLY A 50 28.80 -21.10 -1.83
C GLY A 50 30.01 -22.04 -1.77
N ARG A 51 29.89 -23.27 -2.31
CA ARG A 51 30.99 -24.23 -2.36
C ARG A 51 32.19 -23.71 -3.15
N ARG A 52 31.99 -23.02 -4.27
CA ARG A 52 33.08 -22.41 -5.06
C ARG A 52 33.78 -21.30 -4.28
N ARG A 53 33.01 -20.45 -3.56
CA ARG A 53 33.55 -19.41 -2.68
C ARG A 53 34.29 -20.03 -1.48
N ASP A 54 33.75 -21.06 -0.86
CA ASP A 54 34.38 -21.77 0.26
C ASP A 54 35.64 -22.52 -0.16
N VAL A 55 35.70 -23.10 -1.36
CA VAL A 55 36.93 -23.67 -1.90
C VAL A 55 38.01 -22.60 -2.12
N ALA A 56 37.60 -21.37 -2.50
CA ALA A 56 38.54 -20.25 -2.59
C ALA A 56 38.97 -19.72 -1.18
N ILE A 57 38.13 -19.89 -0.14
CA ILE A 57 38.39 -19.48 1.23
C ILE A 57 38.96 -20.63 2.09
N ARG A 58 38.77 -21.92 1.70
CA ARG A 58 39.22 -23.14 2.39
C ARG A 58 40.72 -23.39 2.43
N SER A 59 41.54 -22.39 2.07
CA SER A 59 42.86 -22.35 2.68
C SER A 59 42.85 -22.02 4.18
N GLN A 60 41.70 -21.64 4.76
CA GLN A 60 41.54 -21.37 6.20
C GLN A 60 40.14 -21.69 6.73
N ARG A 61 40.07 -22.79 7.50
CA ARG A 61 39.08 -23.19 8.51
C ARG A 61 37.82 -23.97 8.11
N LEU A 62 37.81 -25.13 8.72
CA LEU A 62 36.84 -26.24 8.85
C LEU A 62 35.51 -25.85 9.53
N LEU A 63 34.44 -26.47 8.99
CA LEU A 63 33.26 -27.09 9.65
C LEU A 63 32.36 -26.25 10.55
N ILE A 64 31.13 -26.05 10.09
CA ILE A 64 29.92 -26.33 10.90
C ILE A 64 28.82 -26.82 9.93
N THR A 65 28.28 -28.00 10.27
CA THR A 65 27.24 -28.73 9.55
C THR A 65 25.86 -28.22 10.00
N ASP A 66 25.09 -27.58 9.11
CA ASP A 66 23.65 -27.38 9.32
C ASP A 66 22.86 -28.41 8.49
N ALA A 67 22.67 -29.59 9.08
CA ALA A 67 21.92 -30.71 8.47
C ALA A 67 20.49 -30.91 9.01
N GLU A 68 19.98 -29.98 9.87
CA GLU A 68 18.75 -30.22 10.62
C GLU A 68 17.60 -29.26 10.33
N MET A 69 17.23 -29.04 9.05
CA MET A 69 16.01 -28.26 8.79
C MET A 69 15.28 -28.71 7.50
N PHE A 70 15.06 -30.00 7.37
CA PHE A 70 14.52 -30.59 6.13
C PHE A 70 13.04 -31.00 6.16
N ASP A 71 12.30 -30.79 7.27
CA ASP A 71 10.95 -31.35 7.46
C ASP A 71 9.89 -30.29 7.83
N ARG A 72 9.88 -29.14 7.15
CA ARG A 72 8.73 -28.23 7.22
C ARG A 72 8.00 -28.21 5.90
N GLU A 73 6.68 -28.27 5.94
CA GLU A 73 5.82 -28.15 4.77
C GLU A 73 6.19 -26.92 3.92
N PRO A 74 6.18 -27.00 2.58
CA PRO A 74 6.66 -25.93 1.69
C PRO A 74 5.99 -24.59 1.93
N THR A 75 4.71 -24.56 2.31
CA THR A 75 3.92 -23.34 2.51
C THR A 75 4.37 -22.57 3.76
N ALA A 76 4.49 -23.24 4.90
CA ALA A 76 4.95 -22.61 6.15
C ALA A 76 6.39 -22.09 6.07
N ALA A 77 7.26 -22.76 5.29
CA ALA A 77 8.63 -22.32 5.08
C ALA A 77 8.73 -21.06 4.21
N ILE A 78 7.80 -20.86 3.27
CA ILE A 78 7.74 -19.67 2.42
C ILE A 78 7.24 -18.46 3.21
N GLU A 79 6.20 -18.65 4.03
CA GLU A 79 5.66 -17.60 4.91
C GLU A 79 6.72 -17.08 5.89
N ASP A 80 7.47 -17.96 6.51
CA ASP A 80 8.57 -17.60 7.42
C ASP A 80 9.69 -16.82 6.69
N ASP A 81 10.00 -17.14 5.44
CA ASP A 81 10.99 -16.41 4.65
C ASP A 81 10.52 -15.02 4.21
N ARG A 82 9.23 -14.82 3.94
CA ARG A 82 8.66 -13.48 3.68
C ARG A 82 8.76 -12.59 4.92
N LEU A 83 8.43 -13.12 6.10
CA LEU A 83 8.60 -12.38 7.36
C LEU A 83 10.06 -12.03 7.63
N ARG A 84 10.99 -12.94 7.42
CA ARG A 84 12.43 -12.65 7.53
C ARG A 84 12.86 -11.55 6.60
N LEU A 85 12.36 -11.58 5.38
CA LEU A 85 12.70 -10.62 4.35
C LEU A 85 12.18 -9.22 4.69
N ILE A 86 10.91 -9.10 5.13
CA ILE A 86 10.35 -7.79 5.49
C ILE A 86 11.09 -7.18 6.69
N PHE A 87 11.38 -7.95 7.74
CA PHE A 87 12.15 -7.45 8.88
C PHE A 87 13.59 -7.09 8.52
N THR A 88 14.17 -7.73 7.50
CA THR A 88 15.50 -7.34 6.98
C THR A 88 15.41 -6.04 6.19
N CYS A 89 14.40 -5.88 5.33
CA CYS A 89 14.17 -4.65 4.55
C CYS A 89 13.81 -3.45 5.45
N CYS A 90 13.04 -3.69 6.51
CA CYS A 90 12.57 -2.65 7.45
C CYS A 90 13.52 -2.48 8.65
N HIS A 91 14.82 -2.75 8.48
CA HIS A 91 15.77 -2.57 9.57
C HIS A 91 15.98 -1.07 9.91
N PRO A 92 15.99 -0.67 11.21
CA PRO A 92 16.09 0.74 11.64
C PRO A 92 17.31 1.49 11.13
N SER A 93 18.35 0.78 10.71
CA SER A 93 19.53 1.38 10.08
C SER A 93 19.26 2.00 8.70
N LEU A 94 18.13 1.67 8.08
CA LEU A 94 17.73 2.18 6.76
C LEU A 94 16.71 3.30 6.94
N ALA A 95 16.77 4.32 6.10
CA ALA A 95 15.72 5.34 6.04
C ALA A 95 14.41 4.74 5.53
N THR A 96 13.28 5.25 5.98
CA THR A 96 11.93 4.74 5.67
C THR A 96 11.69 4.59 4.17
N ASP A 97 12.01 5.60 3.36
CA ASP A 97 11.89 5.52 1.89
C ASP A 97 12.70 4.37 1.30
N THR A 98 13.86 4.07 1.89
CA THR A 98 14.71 2.96 1.44
C THR A 98 14.13 1.61 1.86
N GLN A 99 13.52 1.54 3.04
CA GLN A 99 12.81 0.34 3.51
C GLN A 99 11.65 0.01 2.57
N VAL A 100 10.82 1.01 2.23
CA VAL A 100 9.70 0.85 1.28
C VAL A 100 10.22 0.42 -0.10
N ALA A 101 11.23 1.11 -0.64
CA ALA A 101 11.79 0.77 -1.95
C ALA A 101 12.34 -0.67 -2.00
N LEU A 102 13.03 -1.11 -0.94
CA LEU A 102 13.50 -2.49 -0.82
C LEU A 102 12.34 -3.49 -0.73
N ALA A 103 11.30 -3.18 0.03
CA ALA A 103 10.15 -4.05 0.18
C ALA A 103 9.40 -4.21 -1.17
N LEU A 104 9.14 -3.11 -1.88
CA LEU A 104 8.56 -3.14 -3.22
C LEU A 104 9.39 -4.01 -4.17
N ARG A 105 10.70 -3.85 -4.17
CA ARG A 105 11.61 -4.60 -5.05
C ARG A 105 11.72 -6.08 -4.67
N MET A 106 11.88 -6.39 -3.36
CA MET A 106 12.25 -7.73 -2.88
C MET A 106 11.05 -8.59 -2.50
N LEU A 107 9.98 -8.02 -1.97
CA LEU A 107 8.77 -8.75 -1.55
C LEU A 107 7.71 -8.75 -2.65
N CYS A 108 7.56 -7.63 -3.35
CA CYS A 108 6.52 -7.49 -4.37
C CYS A 108 7.03 -7.78 -5.79
N GLY A 109 8.35 -7.90 -5.97
CA GLY A 109 8.94 -8.28 -7.26
C GLY A 109 8.90 -7.17 -8.31
N LEU A 110 8.61 -5.91 -7.93
CA LEU A 110 8.62 -4.79 -8.85
C LEU A 110 10.02 -4.61 -9.45
N SER A 111 10.09 -4.21 -10.72
CA SER A 111 11.32 -3.78 -11.36
C SER A 111 11.86 -2.49 -10.75
N THR A 112 13.15 -2.18 -10.95
CA THR A 112 13.71 -0.91 -10.50
C THR A 112 13.01 0.29 -11.13
N ALA A 113 12.57 0.16 -12.39
CA ALA A 113 11.84 1.19 -13.12
C ALA A 113 10.46 1.45 -12.49
N GLU A 114 9.70 0.39 -12.13
CA GLU A 114 8.40 0.52 -11.46
C GLU A 114 8.54 1.13 -10.06
N VAL A 115 9.56 0.71 -9.28
CA VAL A 115 9.83 1.33 -7.97
C VAL A 115 10.21 2.79 -8.14
N ALA A 116 11.05 3.15 -9.13
CA ALA A 116 11.43 4.54 -9.39
C ALA A 116 10.22 5.40 -9.74
N LYS A 117 9.30 4.85 -10.54
CA LYS A 117 8.04 5.49 -10.92
C LYS A 117 7.15 5.75 -9.69
N ALA A 118 6.99 4.75 -8.80
CA ALA A 118 6.23 4.87 -7.57
C ALA A 118 6.78 5.96 -6.61
N PHE A 119 8.10 6.23 -6.69
CA PHE A 119 8.77 7.26 -5.89
C PHE A 119 8.94 8.60 -6.63
N LEU A 120 8.46 8.73 -7.87
CA LEU A 120 8.63 9.90 -8.73
C LEU A 120 10.10 10.34 -8.86
N VAL A 121 11.02 9.37 -8.98
CA VAL A 121 12.46 9.60 -9.14
C VAL A 121 12.99 8.94 -10.41
N LYS A 122 14.16 9.39 -10.89
CA LYS A 122 14.84 8.75 -12.02
C LYS A 122 15.25 7.32 -11.68
N GLU A 123 15.11 6.40 -12.62
CA GLU A 123 15.47 4.99 -12.44
C GLU A 123 16.93 4.82 -11.97
N SER A 124 17.87 5.60 -12.52
CA SER A 124 19.28 5.57 -12.10
C SER A 124 19.46 5.96 -10.62
N ALA A 125 18.69 6.92 -10.12
CA ALA A 125 18.72 7.33 -8.72
C ALA A 125 18.17 6.21 -7.80
N MET A 126 17.07 5.55 -8.22
CA MET A 126 16.50 4.41 -7.48
C MET A 126 17.46 3.21 -7.51
N ALA A 127 18.06 2.86 -8.64
CA ALA A 127 19.06 1.80 -8.73
C ALA A 127 20.24 2.04 -7.78
N ALA A 128 20.76 3.28 -7.73
CA ALA A 128 21.80 3.66 -6.79
C ALA A 128 21.35 3.58 -5.32
N ARG A 129 20.09 3.95 -5.02
CA ARG A 129 19.49 3.83 -3.67
C ARG A 129 19.43 2.37 -3.23
N LEU A 130 18.86 1.50 -4.05
CA LEU A 130 18.74 0.06 -3.79
C LEU A 130 20.11 -0.61 -3.62
N THR A 131 21.08 -0.30 -4.47
CA THR A 131 22.45 -0.81 -4.36
C THR A 131 23.12 -0.39 -3.06
N ARG A 132 23.01 0.89 -2.67
CA ARG A 132 23.55 1.36 -1.37
C ARG A 132 22.86 0.67 -0.18
N ALA A 133 21.55 0.44 -0.26
CA ALA A 133 20.80 -0.23 0.77
C ALA A 133 21.24 -1.70 0.94
N LYS A 134 21.35 -2.47 -0.16
CA LYS A 134 21.86 -3.84 -0.15
C LYS A 134 23.26 -3.91 0.44
N LYS A 135 24.14 -2.99 0.01
CA LYS A 135 25.52 -2.88 0.53
C LYS A 135 25.54 -2.56 2.03
N LYS A 136 24.64 -1.66 2.50
CA LYS A 136 24.54 -1.32 3.92
C LYS A 136 24.08 -2.52 4.75
N ILE A 137 23.11 -3.30 4.26
CA ILE A 137 22.65 -4.54 4.90
C ILE A 137 23.81 -5.54 5.04
N ALA A 138 24.60 -5.73 3.95
CA ALA A 138 25.73 -6.65 3.95
C ALA A 138 26.83 -6.20 4.93
N ILE A 139 27.24 -4.92 4.88
CA ILE A 139 28.29 -4.36 5.75
C ILE A 139 27.89 -4.38 7.23
N ALA A 140 26.65 -3.98 7.53
CA ALA A 140 26.12 -3.96 8.89
C ALA A 140 25.78 -5.37 9.42
N ARG A 141 25.93 -6.40 8.58
CA ARG A 141 25.60 -7.79 8.90
C ARG A 141 24.19 -7.94 9.46
N ILE A 142 23.23 -7.21 8.88
CA ILE A 142 21.84 -7.27 9.31
C ILE A 142 21.35 -8.71 9.19
N PRO A 143 20.85 -9.32 10.30
CA PRO A 143 20.51 -10.74 10.31
C PRO A 143 19.23 -10.99 9.47
N TYR A 144 19.28 -12.06 8.66
CA TYR A 144 18.10 -12.56 7.94
C TYR A 144 17.30 -13.51 8.84
N ARG A 145 16.52 -12.92 9.75
CA ARG A 145 15.67 -13.64 10.71
C ARG A 145 14.46 -12.80 11.10
N VAL A 146 13.43 -13.46 11.61
CA VAL A 146 12.39 -12.77 12.38
C VAL A 146 13.01 -12.33 13.70
N PRO A 147 12.85 -11.05 14.11
CA PRO A 147 13.38 -10.56 15.37
C PRO A 147 12.77 -11.29 16.57
N GLU A 148 13.48 -11.30 17.70
CA GLU A 148 12.93 -11.79 18.96
C GLU A 148 11.88 -10.81 19.53
N ARG A 149 11.00 -11.30 20.43
CA ARG A 149 9.89 -10.51 20.97
C ARG A 149 10.29 -9.13 21.47
N ALA A 150 11.46 -9.00 22.09
CA ALA A 150 11.97 -7.72 22.58
C ALA A 150 12.33 -6.72 21.44
N GLU A 151 12.89 -7.24 20.34
CA GLU A 151 13.24 -6.45 19.16
C GLU A 151 12.02 -6.15 18.27
N LEU A 152 10.99 -7.03 18.28
CA LEU A 152 9.78 -6.86 17.48
C LEU A 152 9.09 -5.53 17.78
N ARG A 153 8.96 -5.17 19.06
CA ARG A 153 8.30 -3.92 19.48
C ARG A 153 8.95 -2.64 18.91
N THR A 154 10.26 -2.66 18.68
CA THR A 154 11.00 -1.53 18.12
C THR A 154 11.03 -1.50 16.60
N ARG A 155 10.59 -2.58 15.96
CA ARG A 155 10.63 -2.73 14.50
C ARG A 155 9.27 -2.80 13.86
N ILE A 156 8.23 -3.14 14.64
CA ILE A 156 6.91 -3.41 14.09
C ILE A 156 6.32 -2.16 13.42
N ASP A 157 6.46 -0.98 14.01
CA ASP A 157 5.92 0.27 13.47
C ASP A 157 6.43 0.56 12.06
N ALA A 158 7.73 0.34 11.82
CA ALA A 158 8.31 0.51 10.49
C ALA A 158 7.78 -0.53 9.49
N VAL A 159 7.55 -1.77 9.95
CA VAL A 159 6.99 -2.84 9.11
C VAL A 159 5.53 -2.53 8.76
N LEU A 160 4.73 -2.11 9.73
CA LEU A 160 3.33 -1.73 9.52
C LEU A 160 3.22 -0.58 8.52
N LEU A 161 4.07 0.46 8.70
CA LEU A 161 4.12 1.59 7.76
C LEU A 161 4.46 1.11 6.34
N VAL A 162 5.44 0.21 6.18
CA VAL A 162 5.82 -0.34 4.88
C VAL A 162 4.66 -1.13 4.27
N VAL A 163 3.99 -2.01 5.03
CA VAL A 163 2.85 -2.78 4.53
C VAL A 163 1.68 -1.86 4.15
N HIS A 164 1.42 -0.83 4.95
CA HIS A 164 0.41 0.19 4.63
C HIS A 164 0.75 0.94 3.33
N LEU A 165 2.00 1.36 3.14
CA LEU A 165 2.43 2.05 1.91
C LEU A 165 2.39 1.12 0.70
N LEU A 166 2.70 -0.18 0.85
CA LEU A 166 2.49 -1.18 -0.20
C LEU A 166 1.02 -1.27 -0.59
N PHE A 167 0.14 -1.35 0.40
CA PHE A 167 -1.30 -1.38 0.20
C PHE A 167 -1.80 -0.13 -0.51
N THR A 168 -1.48 1.06 -0.02
CA THR A 168 -1.95 2.32 -0.62
C THR A 168 -1.45 2.51 -2.04
N THR A 169 -0.18 2.14 -2.35
CA THR A 169 0.36 2.16 -3.71
C THR A 169 -0.37 1.18 -4.64
N GLY A 170 -0.75 0.01 -4.14
CA GLY A 170 -1.52 -0.98 -4.91
C GLY A 170 -3.00 -0.61 -5.05
N HIS A 171 -3.60 -0.06 -4.00
CA HIS A 171 -5.03 0.28 -3.97
C HIS A 171 -5.35 1.54 -4.80
N THR A 172 -4.47 2.52 -4.82
CA THR A 172 -4.60 3.73 -5.64
C THR A 172 -3.30 3.91 -6.40
N SER A 173 -3.27 3.46 -7.65
CA SER A 173 -2.08 3.61 -8.49
C SER A 173 -1.85 5.10 -8.78
N PRO A 174 -0.71 5.67 -8.36
CA PRO A 174 -0.46 7.10 -8.56
C PRO A 174 -0.26 7.47 -10.04
N VAL A 175 -0.01 6.47 -10.89
CA VAL A 175 0.35 6.68 -12.30
C VAL A 175 -0.15 5.53 -13.16
N GLY A 176 -0.65 5.80 -14.36
CA GLY A 176 -0.98 4.79 -15.37
C GLY A 176 -2.45 4.74 -15.77
N GLU A 177 -2.82 3.65 -16.39
CA GLU A 177 -4.15 3.44 -16.98
C GLU A 177 -5.07 2.60 -16.08
N GLU A 178 -4.57 2.12 -14.95
CA GLU A 178 -5.35 1.33 -14.00
C GLU A 178 -5.43 2.05 -12.64
N LEU A 179 -6.57 1.95 -11.97
CA LEU A 179 -6.78 2.51 -10.64
C LEU A 179 -6.08 1.72 -9.55
N SER A 180 -5.89 0.42 -9.74
CA SER A 180 -5.29 -0.44 -8.72
C SER A 180 -4.36 -1.49 -9.32
N GLN A 181 -3.34 -1.86 -8.55
CA GLN A 181 -2.44 -2.97 -8.83
C GLN A 181 -2.82 -4.14 -7.91
N VAL A 182 -3.68 -5.03 -8.40
CA VAL A 182 -4.25 -6.15 -7.63
C VAL A 182 -3.18 -6.98 -6.93
N ASP A 183 -2.09 -7.31 -7.64
CA ASP A 183 -0.98 -8.10 -7.09
C ASP A 183 -0.33 -7.44 -5.85
N LEU A 184 -0.23 -6.11 -5.80
CA LEU A 184 0.32 -5.40 -4.64
C LEU A 184 -0.64 -5.43 -3.46
N VAL A 185 -1.92 -5.26 -3.72
CA VAL A 185 -2.96 -5.32 -2.68
C VAL A 185 -2.99 -6.72 -2.06
N GLU A 186 -3.03 -7.78 -2.86
CA GLU A 186 -3.02 -9.16 -2.37
C GLU A 186 -1.77 -9.48 -1.56
N ARG A 187 -0.60 -9.03 -2.01
CA ARG A 187 0.66 -9.22 -1.27
C ARG A 187 0.69 -8.45 0.04
N SER A 188 0.13 -7.23 0.08
CA SER A 188 0.03 -6.46 1.33
C SER A 188 -0.92 -7.12 2.33
N LEU A 189 -2.04 -7.67 1.84
CA LEU A 189 -2.99 -8.43 2.67
C LEU A 189 -2.34 -9.71 3.23
N ASP A 190 -1.64 -10.49 2.41
CA ASP A 190 -0.88 -11.66 2.85
C ASP A 190 0.13 -11.30 3.95
N LEU A 191 0.87 -10.20 3.78
CA LEU A 191 1.84 -9.73 4.78
C LEU A 191 1.14 -9.31 6.08
N ALA A 192 0.02 -8.59 5.99
CA ALA A 192 -0.76 -8.19 7.17
C ALA A 192 -1.30 -9.41 7.94
N ARG A 193 -1.81 -10.44 7.24
CA ARG A 193 -2.26 -11.70 7.84
C ARG A 193 -1.11 -12.45 8.52
N MET A 194 0.06 -12.52 7.91
CA MET A 194 1.25 -13.14 8.51
C MET A 194 1.71 -12.38 9.77
N LEU A 195 1.70 -11.04 9.74
CA LEU A 195 2.02 -10.23 10.90
C LEU A 195 1.01 -10.43 12.03
N HIS A 196 -0.28 -10.48 11.71
CA HIS A 196 -1.32 -10.76 12.70
C HIS A 196 -1.19 -12.14 13.32
N SER A 197 -0.85 -13.17 12.53
CA SER A 197 -0.55 -14.52 13.05
C SER A 197 0.68 -14.55 13.96
N LEU A 198 1.68 -13.67 13.71
CA LEU A 198 2.88 -13.55 14.53
C LEU A 198 2.63 -12.77 15.83
N LEU A 199 1.77 -11.75 15.78
CA LEU A 199 1.47 -10.80 16.86
C LEU A 199 -0.05 -10.60 17.02
N PRO A 200 -0.81 -11.66 17.36
CA PRO A 200 -2.27 -11.60 17.40
C PRO A 200 -2.81 -10.65 18.48
N ASP A 201 -1.99 -10.33 19.49
CA ASP A 201 -2.37 -9.46 20.60
C ASP A 201 -1.99 -7.98 20.37
N ASP A 202 -1.34 -7.65 19.26
CA ASP A 202 -0.96 -6.28 18.94
C ASP A 202 -2.12 -5.54 18.25
N GLY A 203 -2.60 -4.44 18.87
CA GLY A 203 -3.73 -3.68 18.37
C GLY A 203 -3.47 -3.03 17.02
N GLU A 204 -2.26 -2.53 16.78
CA GLU A 204 -1.92 -1.85 15.52
C GLU A 204 -1.71 -2.84 14.37
N VAL A 205 -1.16 -4.02 14.63
CA VAL A 205 -1.10 -5.11 13.65
C VAL A 205 -2.52 -5.55 13.26
N THR A 206 -3.39 -5.71 14.25
CA THR A 206 -4.81 -6.06 14.05
C THR A 206 -5.54 -4.94 13.30
N GLY A 207 -5.30 -3.68 13.69
CA GLY A 207 -5.84 -2.50 13.03
C GLY A 207 -5.43 -2.37 11.57
N LEU A 208 -4.16 -2.63 11.24
CA LEU A 208 -3.70 -2.61 9.84
C LEU A 208 -4.38 -3.69 8.99
N LEU A 209 -4.53 -4.90 9.51
CA LEU A 209 -5.25 -5.96 8.79
C LEU A 209 -6.71 -5.58 8.56
N ALA A 210 -7.39 -5.05 9.59
CA ALA A 210 -8.76 -4.56 9.47
C ALA A 210 -8.88 -3.42 8.44
N LEU A 211 -7.95 -2.45 8.47
CA LEU A 211 -7.90 -1.35 7.50
C LEU A 211 -7.83 -1.85 6.06
N ILE A 212 -6.92 -2.79 5.79
CA ILE A 212 -6.75 -3.37 4.45
C ILE A 212 -8.01 -4.09 4.01
N LEU A 213 -8.60 -4.94 4.84
CA LEU A 213 -9.81 -5.69 4.53
C LEU A 213 -11.00 -4.77 4.23
N LEU A 214 -11.27 -3.79 5.12
CA LEU A 214 -12.36 -2.84 4.98
C LEU A 214 -12.21 -1.93 3.76
N THR A 215 -10.99 -1.46 3.49
CA THR A 215 -10.73 -0.57 2.35
C THR A 215 -10.80 -1.35 1.04
N ASP A 216 -10.27 -2.56 1.00
CA ASP A 216 -10.23 -3.39 -0.20
C ASP A 216 -11.57 -4.05 -0.55
N SER A 217 -12.48 -4.17 0.42
CA SER A 217 -13.82 -4.75 0.20
C SER A 217 -14.58 -4.09 -0.94
N ARG A 218 -14.32 -2.81 -1.22
CA ARG A 218 -14.96 -2.00 -2.26
C ARG A 218 -14.18 -1.92 -3.57
N ARG A 219 -13.08 -2.67 -3.73
CA ARG A 219 -12.20 -2.59 -4.92
C ARG A 219 -13.00 -2.73 -6.23
N GLY A 220 -13.89 -3.73 -6.30
CA GLY A 220 -14.70 -4.00 -7.48
C GLY A 220 -15.70 -2.90 -7.85
N SER A 221 -16.09 -2.04 -6.89
CA SER A 221 -17.08 -0.98 -7.09
C SER A 221 -16.45 0.38 -7.41
N ARG A 222 -15.12 0.47 -7.49
CA ARG A 222 -14.41 1.73 -7.78
C ARG A 222 -14.36 2.08 -9.26
N VAL A 223 -14.63 1.09 -10.10
CA VAL A 223 -14.64 1.20 -11.56
C VAL A 223 -15.99 0.76 -12.05
N GLY A 224 -16.65 1.61 -12.83
CA GLY A 224 -17.93 1.28 -13.46
C GLY A 224 -17.79 0.34 -14.64
N THR A 225 -18.91 0.01 -15.27
CA THR A 225 -18.98 -0.99 -16.36
C THR A 225 -18.25 -0.56 -17.63
N GLU A 226 -18.03 0.74 -17.80
CA GLU A 226 -17.31 1.31 -18.95
C GLU A 226 -15.85 1.65 -18.62
N GLY A 227 -15.38 1.28 -17.42
CA GLY A 227 -14.01 1.54 -16.96
C GLY A 227 -13.82 2.92 -16.31
N GLU A 228 -14.91 3.68 -16.10
CA GLU A 228 -14.89 5.00 -15.46
C GLU A 228 -14.67 4.88 -13.93
N PHE A 229 -14.04 5.90 -13.36
CA PHE A 229 -13.90 6.00 -11.90
C PHE A 229 -15.24 6.33 -11.25
N LEU A 230 -15.60 5.58 -10.21
CA LEU A 230 -16.76 5.85 -9.37
C LEU A 230 -16.31 6.41 -8.01
N ALA A 231 -16.75 7.63 -7.71
CA ALA A 231 -16.55 8.21 -6.39
C ALA A 231 -17.28 7.38 -5.33
N LEU A 232 -16.83 7.45 -4.08
CA LEU A 232 -17.38 6.62 -2.98
C LEU A 232 -18.88 6.80 -2.78
N ALA A 233 -19.41 8.00 -3.08
CA ALA A 233 -20.84 8.29 -3.02
C ALA A 233 -21.65 7.56 -4.10
N ASP A 234 -21.02 7.26 -5.24
CA ASP A 234 -21.67 6.69 -6.42
C ASP A 234 -21.50 5.16 -6.49
N GLN A 235 -20.76 4.57 -5.53
CA GLN A 235 -20.51 3.13 -5.49
C GLN A 235 -21.72 2.37 -4.93
N ASP A 236 -22.07 1.27 -5.62
CA ASP A 236 -23.08 0.33 -5.13
C ASP A 236 -22.49 -0.52 -3.99
N ARG A 237 -22.87 -0.19 -2.76
CA ARG A 237 -22.42 -0.88 -1.56
C ARG A 237 -22.90 -2.32 -1.45
N SER A 238 -23.93 -2.73 -2.21
CA SER A 238 -24.41 -4.11 -2.24
C SER A 238 -23.41 -5.06 -2.90
N THR A 239 -22.52 -4.51 -3.74
CA THR A 239 -21.48 -5.26 -4.45
C THR A 239 -20.16 -5.38 -3.67
N TRP A 240 -20.07 -4.73 -2.50
CA TRP A 240 -18.89 -4.80 -1.67
C TRP A 240 -18.69 -6.19 -1.06
N HIS A 241 -17.43 -6.61 -0.92
CA HIS A 241 -17.09 -7.95 -0.46
C HIS A 241 -17.43 -8.14 1.03
N ARG A 242 -18.60 -8.75 1.31
CA ARG A 242 -19.20 -8.81 2.65
C ARG A 242 -18.33 -9.55 3.65
N ASP A 243 -17.74 -10.70 3.26
CA ASP A 243 -16.89 -11.47 4.17
C ASP A 243 -15.68 -10.67 4.67
N SER A 244 -15.08 -9.83 3.79
CA SER A 244 -13.98 -8.94 4.18
C SER A 244 -14.44 -7.83 5.12
N ILE A 245 -15.65 -7.30 4.94
CA ILE A 245 -16.24 -6.30 5.83
C ILE A 245 -16.47 -6.93 7.20
N ASP A 246 -17.12 -8.08 7.26
CA ASP A 246 -17.47 -8.74 8.52
C ASP A 246 -16.20 -9.13 9.31
N GLU A 247 -15.18 -9.69 8.65
CA GLU A 247 -13.87 -9.96 9.24
C GLU A 247 -13.21 -8.67 9.76
N GLY A 248 -13.19 -7.62 8.95
CA GLY A 248 -12.59 -6.33 9.29
C GLY A 248 -13.26 -5.67 10.49
N LEU A 249 -14.59 -5.72 10.57
CA LEU A 249 -15.36 -5.18 11.71
C LEU A 249 -15.09 -5.92 13.02
N VAL A 250 -14.95 -7.24 12.97
CA VAL A 250 -14.55 -8.04 14.15
C VAL A 250 -13.16 -7.66 14.61
N LEU A 251 -12.20 -7.59 13.67
CA LEU A 251 -10.81 -7.25 13.99
C LEU A 251 -10.65 -5.85 14.58
N ILE A 252 -11.31 -4.84 14.00
CA ILE A 252 -11.21 -3.48 14.55
C ILE A 252 -11.90 -3.39 15.93
N GLY A 253 -13.02 -4.06 16.13
CA GLY A 253 -13.63 -4.16 17.45
C GLY A 253 -12.68 -4.77 18.49
N ASP A 254 -11.92 -5.80 18.12
CA ASP A 254 -10.90 -6.40 18.98
C ASP A 254 -9.72 -5.45 19.23
N ALA A 255 -9.23 -4.76 18.22
CA ALA A 255 -8.11 -3.81 18.35
C ALA A 255 -8.45 -2.68 19.32
N LEU A 256 -9.64 -2.08 19.19
CA LEU A 256 -10.09 -0.96 20.04
C LEU A 256 -10.29 -1.36 21.51
N ARG A 257 -10.62 -2.64 21.79
CA ARG A 257 -10.73 -3.14 23.17
C ARG A 257 -9.40 -3.37 23.87
N ARG A 258 -8.27 -3.41 23.15
CA ARG A 258 -6.94 -3.74 23.67
C ARG A 258 -6.19 -2.57 24.27
N GLY A 259 -6.66 -1.35 24.14
CA GLY A 259 -6.03 -0.16 24.72
C GLY A 259 -6.25 1.10 23.90
N ARG A 260 -5.36 2.09 24.09
CA ARG A 260 -5.42 3.33 23.31
C ARG A 260 -5.11 3.01 21.83
N PRO A 261 -6.03 3.33 20.90
CA PRO A 261 -5.81 3.06 19.49
C PRO A 261 -4.67 3.91 18.93
N GLY A 262 -3.83 3.32 18.12
CA GLY A 262 -2.84 4.01 17.31
C GLY A 262 -3.36 4.33 15.91
N PRO A 263 -2.47 4.80 15.00
CA PRO A 263 -2.87 5.30 13.70
C PRO A 263 -3.62 4.29 12.83
N PHE A 264 -3.16 3.04 12.78
CA PHE A 264 -3.79 2.03 11.91
C PHE A 264 -5.15 1.59 12.43
N SER A 265 -5.30 1.48 13.74
CA SER A 265 -6.59 1.21 14.39
C SER A 265 -7.58 2.36 14.14
N LEU A 266 -7.15 3.62 14.23
CA LEU A 266 -8.01 4.78 13.94
C LEU A 266 -8.42 4.85 12.47
N MET A 267 -7.50 4.61 11.54
CA MET A 267 -7.83 4.53 10.11
C MET A 267 -8.79 3.38 9.80
N ALA A 268 -8.61 2.22 10.45
CA ALA A 268 -9.52 1.10 10.32
C ALA A 268 -10.91 1.42 10.87
N ALA A 269 -11.00 2.16 11.99
CA ALA A 269 -12.26 2.62 12.54
C ALA A 269 -13.01 3.56 11.58
N ILE A 270 -12.31 4.50 10.94
CA ILE A 270 -12.89 5.34 9.88
C ILE A 270 -13.42 4.50 8.72
N ALA A 271 -12.63 3.53 8.26
CA ALA A 271 -13.07 2.61 7.20
C ALA A 271 -14.27 1.76 7.63
N ALA A 272 -14.34 1.37 8.90
CA ALA A 272 -15.46 0.63 9.48
C ALA A 272 -16.76 1.45 9.47
N VAL A 273 -16.72 2.74 9.84
CA VAL A 273 -17.90 3.62 9.76
C VAL A 273 -18.43 3.69 8.33
N HIS A 274 -17.55 3.85 7.35
CA HIS A 274 -17.96 3.83 5.94
C HIS A 274 -18.56 2.49 5.51
N SER A 275 -17.97 1.37 5.95
CA SER A 275 -18.38 0.03 5.51
C SER A 275 -19.64 -0.47 6.23
N SER A 276 -19.96 0.09 7.41
CA SER A 276 -21.15 -0.27 8.20
C SER A 276 -22.41 0.43 7.71
N ALA A 277 -22.29 1.61 7.10
CA ALA A 277 -23.43 2.34 6.58
C ALA A 277 -24.01 1.66 5.34
N PRO A 278 -25.31 1.30 5.30
CA PRO A 278 -25.93 0.67 4.13
C PRO A 278 -25.92 1.58 2.91
N HIS A 279 -26.10 2.88 3.11
CA HIS A 279 -26.15 3.91 2.07
C HIS A 279 -25.23 5.07 2.42
N TRP A 280 -24.85 5.84 1.41
CA TRP A 280 -24.00 7.01 1.57
C TRP A 280 -24.55 8.03 2.59
N ASP A 281 -25.85 8.29 2.54
CA ASP A 281 -26.54 9.27 3.38
C ASP A 281 -26.63 8.85 4.86
N GLU A 282 -26.43 7.55 5.14
CA GLU A 282 -26.42 6.99 6.49
C GLU A 282 -25.00 6.92 7.11
N THR A 283 -24.00 7.43 6.41
CA THR A 283 -22.62 7.48 6.94
C THR A 283 -22.54 8.48 8.09
N ASP A 284 -22.06 8.03 9.26
CA ASP A 284 -21.86 8.91 10.42
C ASP A 284 -20.59 9.78 10.24
N TRP A 285 -20.80 10.91 9.57
CA TRP A 285 -19.73 11.86 9.30
C TRP A 285 -19.20 12.53 10.58
N SER A 286 -20.02 12.68 11.60
CA SER A 286 -19.61 13.26 12.88
C SER A 286 -18.66 12.34 13.61
N GLU A 287 -18.93 11.02 13.61
CA GLU A 287 -18.01 10.01 14.15
C GLU A 287 -16.69 10.01 13.37
N ILE A 288 -16.75 10.08 12.05
CA ILE A 288 -15.55 10.15 11.19
C ILE A 288 -14.69 11.37 11.53
N VAL A 289 -15.26 12.56 11.71
CA VAL A 289 -14.54 13.76 12.13
C VAL A 289 -13.85 13.54 13.46
N GLY A 290 -14.57 13.00 14.47
CA GLY A 290 -13.99 12.69 15.77
C GLY A 290 -12.82 11.69 15.72
N LEU A 291 -12.91 10.68 14.86
CA LEU A 291 -11.82 9.73 14.63
C LEU A 291 -10.61 10.40 13.95
N TYR A 292 -10.84 11.32 13.00
CA TYR A 292 -9.74 12.10 12.40
C TYR A 292 -9.09 13.06 13.42
N ASP A 293 -9.83 13.64 14.35
CA ASP A 293 -9.25 14.46 15.43
C ASP A 293 -8.27 13.64 16.28
N LEU A 294 -8.65 12.43 16.68
CA LEU A 294 -7.76 11.50 17.38
C LEU A 294 -6.55 11.08 16.53
N LEU A 295 -6.76 10.91 15.22
CA LEU A 295 -5.69 10.51 14.29
C LEU A 295 -4.67 11.63 14.11
N ILE A 296 -5.09 12.89 14.02
CA ILE A 296 -4.18 14.04 13.92
C ILE A 296 -3.32 14.16 15.17
N ASP A 297 -3.87 13.90 16.37
CA ASP A 297 -3.12 13.92 17.62
C ASP A 297 -2.02 12.83 17.68
N THR A 298 -2.26 11.69 17.05
CA THR A 298 -1.33 10.54 17.07
C THR A 298 -0.39 10.52 15.87
N TRP A 299 -0.85 10.98 14.73
CA TRP A 299 -0.10 11.01 13.47
C TRP A 299 -0.41 12.29 12.69
N PRO A 300 0.19 13.42 13.07
CA PRO A 300 0.00 14.70 12.38
C PRO A 300 0.52 14.61 10.93
N SER A 301 -0.41 14.75 9.98
CA SER A 301 -0.12 14.70 8.56
C SER A 301 -1.04 15.65 7.80
N PRO A 302 -0.54 16.44 6.84
CA PRO A 302 -1.39 17.28 5.99
C PRO A 302 -2.45 16.49 5.22
N VAL A 303 -2.17 15.24 4.83
CA VAL A 303 -3.13 14.35 4.16
C VAL A 303 -4.25 13.94 5.13
N VAL A 304 -3.93 13.67 6.39
CA VAL A 304 -4.95 13.38 7.41
C VAL A 304 -5.83 14.60 7.65
N ALA A 305 -5.23 15.79 7.75
CA ALA A 305 -5.96 17.05 7.90
C ALA A 305 -6.88 17.33 6.69
N LEU A 306 -6.42 17.06 5.47
CA LEU A 306 -7.22 17.15 4.25
C LEU A 306 -8.44 16.20 4.30
N ASN A 307 -8.25 14.95 4.66
CA ASN A 307 -9.35 13.99 4.76
C ASN A 307 -10.34 14.36 5.86
N ARG A 308 -9.85 14.91 6.99
CA ARG A 308 -10.70 15.51 8.03
C ARG A 308 -11.56 16.64 7.48
N ALA A 309 -10.97 17.58 6.71
CA ALA A 309 -11.69 18.69 6.11
C ALA A 309 -12.78 18.21 5.13
N VAL A 310 -12.51 17.14 4.38
CA VAL A 310 -13.53 16.49 3.55
C VAL A 310 -14.67 15.94 4.41
N ALA A 311 -14.37 15.19 5.47
CA ALA A 311 -15.40 14.67 6.39
C ALA A 311 -16.21 15.80 7.04
N LEU A 312 -15.54 16.89 7.45
CA LEU A 312 -16.17 18.08 8.01
C LEU A 312 -17.17 18.71 7.02
N SER A 313 -16.86 18.69 5.71
CA SER A 313 -17.76 19.20 4.69
C SER A 313 -19.10 18.44 4.62
N PHE A 314 -19.13 17.19 5.02
CA PHE A 314 -20.34 16.38 5.10
C PHE A 314 -21.03 16.48 6.47
N ALA A 315 -20.26 16.59 7.54
CA ALA A 315 -20.78 16.68 8.90
C ALA A 315 -21.40 18.06 9.19
N GLU A 316 -20.70 19.15 8.82
CA GLU A 316 -21.06 20.52 9.18
C GLU A 316 -21.44 21.41 7.97
N GLY A 317 -21.35 20.85 6.78
CA GLY A 317 -21.66 21.53 5.53
C GLY A 317 -20.45 22.00 4.73
N PRO A 318 -20.65 22.28 3.42
CA PRO A 318 -19.56 22.55 2.48
C PRO A 318 -18.76 23.82 2.81
N ASP A 319 -19.36 24.82 3.45
CA ASP A 319 -18.65 26.02 3.89
C ASP A 319 -17.59 25.74 4.97
N ALA A 320 -17.92 24.86 5.93
CA ALA A 320 -16.98 24.44 6.97
C ALA A 320 -15.81 23.68 6.37
N GLY A 321 -16.11 22.73 5.48
CA GLY A 321 -15.08 21.98 4.76
C GLY A 321 -14.19 22.88 3.91
N LEU A 322 -14.76 23.82 3.14
CA LEU A 322 -14.00 24.73 2.28
C LEU A 322 -13.03 25.59 3.09
N ARG A 323 -13.47 26.17 4.21
CA ARG A 323 -12.58 26.95 5.10
C ARG A 323 -11.40 26.11 5.59
N ALA A 324 -11.66 24.86 6.05
CA ALA A 324 -10.62 23.96 6.50
C ALA A 324 -9.64 23.58 5.37
N LEU A 325 -10.12 23.37 4.14
CA LEU A 325 -9.28 23.11 2.96
C LEU A 325 -8.46 24.36 2.56
N ASP A 326 -9.01 25.56 2.69
CA ASP A 326 -8.31 26.80 2.38
C ASP A 326 -7.12 27.04 3.35
N GLU A 327 -7.26 26.70 4.62
CA GLU A 327 -6.15 26.74 5.59
C GLU A 327 -5.00 25.80 5.19
N LEU A 328 -5.29 24.66 4.54
CA LEU A 328 -4.31 23.71 4.07
C LEU A 328 -3.62 24.11 2.75
N SER A 329 -4.11 25.14 2.06
CA SER A 329 -3.55 25.58 0.76
C SER A 329 -2.11 26.11 0.86
N ALA A 330 -1.67 26.50 2.07
CA ALA A 330 -0.31 26.96 2.32
C ALA A 330 0.68 25.80 2.62
N GLU A 331 0.19 24.56 2.75
CA GLU A 331 1.01 23.40 3.06
C GLU A 331 1.83 22.95 1.86
N PRO A 332 3.18 23.03 1.91
CA PRO A 332 4.02 22.70 0.75
C PRO A 332 3.85 21.25 0.26
N GLN A 333 3.51 20.32 1.16
CA GLN A 333 3.32 18.90 0.82
C GLN A 333 2.04 18.66 0.00
N LEU A 334 1.06 19.58 0.08
CA LEU A 334 -0.20 19.49 -0.65
C LEU A 334 -0.23 20.32 -1.94
N SER A 335 0.81 21.13 -2.21
CA SER A 335 0.84 22.02 -3.38
C SER A 335 0.77 21.31 -4.73
N ALA A 336 1.26 20.06 -4.81
CA ALA A 336 1.19 19.20 -5.99
C ALA A 336 0.25 17.98 -5.78
N TYR A 337 -0.62 18.04 -4.77
CA TYR A 337 -1.48 16.93 -4.41
C TYR A 337 -2.89 17.13 -4.99
N PRO A 338 -3.29 16.37 -6.04
CA PRO A 338 -4.51 16.65 -6.81
C PRO A 338 -5.78 16.60 -5.97
N TYR A 339 -5.78 15.81 -4.88
CA TYR A 339 -6.97 15.63 -4.05
C TYR A 339 -7.34 16.86 -3.22
N LEU A 340 -6.40 17.81 -2.97
CA LEU A 340 -6.74 19.10 -2.34
C LEU A 340 -7.64 19.92 -3.26
N ALA A 341 -7.23 20.08 -4.53
CA ALA A 341 -8.00 20.82 -5.52
C ALA A 341 -9.35 20.13 -5.81
N ALA A 342 -9.37 18.78 -5.91
CA ALA A 342 -10.59 18.03 -6.11
C ALA A 342 -11.57 18.15 -4.92
N ALA A 343 -11.07 18.15 -3.68
CA ALA A 343 -11.91 18.33 -2.49
C ALA A 343 -12.51 19.74 -2.44
N ARG A 344 -11.70 20.77 -2.76
CA ARG A 344 -12.20 22.16 -2.88
C ARG A 344 -13.26 22.28 -3.96
N ALA A 345 -13.04 21.66 -5.13
CA ALA A 345 -14.00 21.65 -6.22
C ALA A 345 -15.35 21.07 -5.79
N ASN A 346 -15.36 19.96 -5.06
CA ASN A 346 -16.58 19.34 -4.55
C ASN A 346 -17.31 20.22 -3.52
N CYS A 347 -16.60 20.91 -2.63
CA CYS A 347 -17.21 21.88 -1.71
C CYS A 347 -17.82 23.06 -2.46
N LEU A 348 -17.10 23.63 -3.41
CA LEU A 348 -17.56 24.75 -4.25
C LEU A 348 -18.79 24.37 -5.09
N LEU A 349 -18.82 23.15 -5.63
CA LEU A 349 -19.96 22.62 -6.38
C LEU A 349 -21.21 22.54 -5.50
N ARG A 350 -21.09 22.06 -4.27
CA ARG A 350 -22.18 21.96 -3.30
C ARG A 350 -22.65 23.35 -2.79
N LEU A 351 -21.81 24.38 -2.93
CA LEU A 351 -22.13 25.79 -2.69
C LEU A 351 -22.68 26.50 -3.92
N GLU A 352 -22.91 25.78 -5.01
CA GLU A 352 -23.36 26.33 -6.30
C GLU A 352 -22.40 27.36 -6.93
N ARG A 353 -21.12 27.40 -6.48
CA ARG A 353 -20.04 28.23 -7.01
C ARG A 353 -19.41 27.60 -8.25
N MET A 354 -20.21 27.46 -9.33
CA MET A 354 -19.90 26.63 -10.50
C MET A 354 -18.58 26.96 -11.19
N SER A 355 -18.30 28.27 -11.41
CA SER A 355 -17.07 28.72 -12.09
C SER A 355 -15.83 28.34 -11.28
N GLU A 356 -15.86 28.55 -9.96
CA GLU A 356 -14.73 28.25 -9.09
C GLU A 356 -14.55 26.74 -8.92
N ALA A 357 -15.64 25.97 -8.89
CA ALA A 357 -15.60 24.51 -8.87
C ALA A 357 -14.92 23.96 -10.14
N ARG A 358 -15.29 24.50 -11.31
CA ARG A 358 -14.69 24.15 -12.60
C ARG A 358 -13.18 24.40 -12.61
N ASP A 359 -12.73 25.56 -12.15
CA ASP A 359 -11.32 25.93 -12.11
C ASP A 359 -10.54 25.02 -11.16
N ALA A 360 -11.11 24.65 -10.01
CA ALA A 360 -10.51 23.72 -9.07
C ALA A 360 -10.44 22.27 -9.62
N PHE A 361 -11.46 21.80 -10.37
CA PHE A 361 -11.37 20.52 -11.08
C PHE A 361 -10.30 20.55 -12.17
N ALA A 362 -10.14 21.67 -12.89
CA ALA A 362 -9.08 21.81 -13.89
C ALA A 362 -7.68 21.75 -13.26
N GLU A 363 -7.49 22.39 -12.11
CA GLU A 363 -6.26 22.28 -11.33
C GLU A 363 -5.98 20.83 -10.94
N ALA A 364 -6.97 20.11 -10.38
CA ALA A 364 -6.83 18.70 -10.02
C ALA A 364 -6.45 17.83 -11.24
N ALA A 365 -7.08 18.04 -12.39
CA ALA A 365 -6.81 17.31 -13.62
C ALA A 365 -5.40 17.57 -14.18
N MET A 366 -4.82 18.76 -13.95
CA MET A 366 -3.43 19.05 -14.31
C MET A 366 -2.42 18.36 -13.38
N LEU A 367 -2.77 18.19 -12.11
CA LEU A 367 -1.89 17.62 -11.09
C LEU A 367 -1.87 16.08 -11.07
N THR A 368 -2.97 15.41 -11.48
CA THR A 368 -3.01 13.94 -11.47
C THR A 368 -2.25 13.32 -12.63
N GLU A 369 -1.49 12.26 -12.34
CA GLU A 369 -0.79 11.46 -13.35
C GLU A 369 -1.54 10.15 -13.69
N ASN A 370 -2.64 9.84 -12.97
CA ASN A 370 -3.49 8.71 -13.28
C ASN A 370 -4.54 9.08 -14.35
N ASN A 371 -4.56 8.34 -15.45
CA ASN A 371 -5.42 8.66 -16.59
C ASN A 371 -6.91 8.44 -16.29
N VAL A 372 -7.27 7.47 -15.45
CA VAL A 372 -8.66 7.19 -15.08
C VAL A 372 -9.21 8.32 -14.21
N GLU A 373 -8.42 8.78 -13.21
CA GLU A 373 -8.79 9.92 -12.38
C GLU A 373 -8.88 11.21 -13.21
N ARG A 374 -7.93 11.42 -14.14
CA ARG A 374 -7.96 12.58 -15.03
C ARG A 374 -9.21 12.60 -15.90
N SER A 375 -9.60 11.48 -16.49
CA SER A 375 -10.81 11.37 -17.31
C SER A 375 -12.05 11.69 -16.48
N TYR A 376 -12.15 11.22 -15.26
CA TYR A 376 -13.23 11.56 -14.33
C TYR A 376 -13.28 13.08 -14.04
N LEU A 377 -12.14 13.70 -13.76
CA LEU A 377 -12.09 15.14 -13.49
C LEU A 377 -12.49 15.97 -14.71
N LEU A 378 -12.10 15.54 -15.91
CA LEU A 378 -12.48 16.19 -17.16
C LEU A 378 -13.98 16.06 -17.43
N SER A 379 -14.60 14.90 -17.17
CA SER A 379 -16.05 14.76 -17.33
C SER A 379 -16.81 15.66 -16.37
N ARG A 380 -16.30 15.86 -15.13
CA ARG A 380 -16.91 16.81 -14.18
C ARG A 380 -16.83 18.25 -14.69
N ILE A 381 -15.76 18.63 -15.38
CA ILE A 381 -15.61 19.97 -16.01
C ILE A 381 -16.63 20.12 -17.15
N GLU A 382 -16.77 19.12 -18.01
CA GLU A 382 -17.73 19.15 -19.13
C GLU A 382 -19.18 19.30 -18.63
N GLU A 383 -19.57 18.54 -17.61
CA GLU A 383 -20.87 18.65 -16.96
C GLU A 383 -21.14 20.07 -16.41
N LEU A 384 -20.13 20.70 -15.81
CA LEU A 384 -20.24 22.07 -15.30
C LEU A 384 -20.34 23.09 -16.43
N ASP A 385 -19.56 22.94 -17.49
CA ASP A 385 -19.62 23.79 -18.67
C ASP A 385 -20.99 23.72 -19.35
N GLU A 386 -21.60 22.54 -19.42
CA GLU A 386 -22.95 22.36 -19.93
C GLU A 386 -24.00 23.04 -19.04
N ARG A 387 -23.93 22.85 -17.73
CA ARG A 387 -24.85 23.49 -16.76
C ARG A 387 -24.76 25.00 -16.78
N MET A 388 -23.57 25.59 -17.00
CA MET A 388 -23.37 27.05 -17.10
C MET A 388 -23.85 27.63 -18.45
N ARG A 389 -23.92 26.81 -19.51
CA ARG A 389 -24.43 27.26 -20.83
C ARG A 389 -25.93 27.26 -20.92
N VAL A 390 -26.65 26.46 -20.13
CA VAL A 390 -28.13 26.43 -20.13
C VAL A 390 -28.60 27.67 -19.35
N PRO A 391 -29.21 28.66 -19.99
CA PRO A 391 -29.74 29.84 -19.29
C PRO A 391 -30.78 29.37 -18.29
N HIS A 392 -30.74 29.91 -17.07
CA HIS A 392 -31.81 29.76 -16.08
C HIS A 392 -33.03 30.45 -16.69
N ASP A 393 -33.88 29.67 -17.40
CA ASP A 393 -35.14 30.14 -17.94
C ASP A 393 -36.05 30.45 -16.74
N GLY A 394 -36.04 31.73 -16.40
CA GLY A 394 -36.77 32.29 -15.25
C GLY A 394 -38.25 31.98 -15.38
N ARG A 395 -38.75 30.98 -14.70
CA ARG A 395 -40.17 30.85 -14.40
C ARG A 395 -40.51 31.73 -13.22
N HIS A 396 -40.67 33.01 -13.52
CA HIS A 396 -41.58 33.84 -12.79
C HIS A 396 -42.92 33.79 -13.54
N GLN A 397 -43.84 33.00 -13.07
CA GLN A 397 -45.29 33.30 -13.18
C GLN A 397 -45.96 32.89 -11.86
#